data_426cffe170411592fce413f69238cdfe
#
_entry.id   426cffe170411592fce413f69238cdfe
#
_cell.length_a   1.000
_cell.length_b   1.000
_cell.length_c   1.000
_cell.angle_alpha   90.00
_cell.angle_beta   90.00
_cell.angle_gamma   90.00
#
_symmetry.space_group_name_H-M   'P 1'
#
loop_
_entity.id
_entity.type
_entity.pdbx_description
1 polymer ?
#
loop_
_entity_poly.entity_id
_entity_poly.type
_entity_poly.pdbx_seq_one_letter_code
_entity_poly.pdbx_strand_id
1 'polypeptide(L)'
;MRWSSRSRLPDVRIDREALTAIVAHARRDAPNECCGLLVGRPGEILEAVPTSNGATDPTRRYEISPIDYFAQIRRCRRINEAQSERFAVVGAYHSHPRGDPEPSETDVEQAFRDFVFLIVGLGASIGGMEIRAYCFYDDRLMPVPLIVVD
;
A
#
# COMPACT_ATOMS: atom_id res chain seq x y z
N MET A 1 -2.31 13.94 7.21
CA MET A 1 -1.00 14.61 7.27
C MET A 1 -0.86 15.49 6.04
N ARG A 2 -0.60 16.74 6.24
CA ARG A 2 -0.34 17.65 5.11
C ARG A 2 1.16 17.82 4.91
N TRP A 3 1.58 17.63 3.69
CA TRP A 3 2.97 17.81 3.30
C TRP A 3 3.19 19.28 2.93
N SER A 4 4.13 19.92 3.57
CA SER A 4 4.50 21.28 3.20
C SER A 4 5.30 21.25 1.88
N SER A 5 5.07 22.22 1.01
CA SER A 5 5.79 22.34 -0.26
C SER A 5 7.31 22.55 -0.08
N ARG A 6 7.75 22.84 1.13
CA ARG A 6 9.17 23.06 1.46
C ARG A 6 9.78 21.90 2.23
N SER A 7 8.97 20.90 2.65
CA SER A 7 9.49 19.77 3.38
C SER A 7 9.78 18.61 2.45
N ARG A 8 10.88 17.93 2.74
CA ARG A 8 11.18 16.63 2.17
C ARG A 8 10.02 15.71 2.48
N LEU A 9 9.60 14.89 1.50
CA LEU A 9 8.63 13.82 1.74
C LEU A 9 9.17 12.90 2.82
N PRO A 10 8.38 12.54 3.84
CA PRO A 10 8.88 11.73 4.94
C PRO A 10 9.13 10.29 4.54
N ASP A 11 9.98 9.66 5.31
CA ASP A 11 10.21 8.23 5.22
C ASP A 11 8.96 7.50 5.69
N VAL A 12 8.69 6.35 5.08
CA VAL A 12 7.64 5.44 5.51
C VAL A 12 8.29 4.25 6.20
N ARG A 13 7.84 3.96 7.41
CA ARG A 13 8.33 2.83 8.20
C ARG A 13 7.33 1.68 8.07
N ILE A 14 7.82 0.47 7.91
CA ILE A 14 6.97 -0.70 7.80
C ILE A 14 7.50 -1.83 8.70
N ASP A 15 6.60 -2.44 9.45
CA ASP A 15 6.93 -3.63 10.23
C ASP A 15 7.32 -4.77 9.29
N ARG A 16 8.37 -5.50 9.68
CA ARG A 16 8.88 -6.62 8.88
C ARG A 16 7.80 -7.67 8.61
N GLU A 17 6.96 -7.95 9.59
CA GLU A 17 5.87 -8.92 9.41
C GLU A 17 4.86 -8.46 8.36
N ALA A 18 4.52 -7.18 8.34
CA ALA A 18 3.63 -6.62 7.34
C ALA A 18 4.25 -6.74 5.94
N LEU A 19 5.53 -6.41 5.81
CA LEU A 19 6.25 -6.53 4.54
C LEU A 19 6.27 -7.99 4.05
N THR A 20 6.57 -8.92 4.94
CA THR A 20 6.60 -10.35 4.62
C THR A 20 5.23 -10.83 4.13
N ALA A 21 4.16 -10.39 4.78
CA ALA A 21 2.80 -10.74 4.39
C ALA A 21 2.44 -10.20 3.00
N ILE A 22 2.84 -8.97 2.69
CA ILE A 22 2.62 -8.36 1.38
C ILE A 22 3.31 -9.15 0.27
N VAL A 23 4.58 -9.49 0.46
CA VAL A 23 5.36 -10.26 -0.52
C VAL A 23 4.75 -11.65 -0.74
N ALA A 24 4.36 -12.33 0.33
CA ALA A 24 3.71 -13.63 0.25
C ALA A 24 2.38 -13.56 -0.53
N HIS A 25 1.60 -12.53 -0.27
CA HIS A 25 0.33 -12.29 -0.97
C HIS A 25 0.56 -12.06 -2.47
N ALA A 26 1.54 -11.24 -2.82
CA ALA A 26 1.88 -10.97 -4.22
C ALA A 26 2.25 -12.24 -4.98
N ARG A 27 3.08 -13.09 -4.37
CA ARG A 27 3.51 -14.35 -4.98
C ARG A 27 2.38 -15.37 -5.11
N ARG A 28 1.51 -15.43 -4.10
CA ARG A 28 0.38 -16.37 -4.10
C ARG A 28 -0.64 -16.05 -5.17
N ASP A 29 -0.93 -14.77 -5.40
CA ASP A 29 -2.00 -14.35 -6.30
C ASP A 29 -1.56 -14.24 -7.77
N ALA A 30 -0.25 -14.24 -8.05
CA ALA A 30 0.23 -14.20 -9.43
C ALA A 30 -0.40 -15.33 -10.25
N PRO A 31 -0.85 -15.09 -11.48
CA PRO A 31 -0.62 -13.94 -12.35
C PRO A 31 -1.57 -12.76 -12.14
N ASN A 32 -2.44 -12.80 -11.14
CA ASN A 32 -3.31 -11.69 -10.81
C ASN A 32 -2.56 -10.68 -9.95
N GLU A 33 -2.92 -9.40 -10.06
CA GLU A 33 -2.49 -8.40 -9.11
C GLU A 33 -3.13 -8.71 -7.76
N CYS A 34 -2.33 -8.77 -6.70
CA CYS A 34 -2.87 -8.77 -5.36
C CYS A 34 -3.13 -7.34 -4.92
N CYS A 35 -3.98 -7.16 -3.94
CA CYS A 35 -4.20 -5.86 -3.33
C CYS A 35 -4.61 -5.99 -1.88
N GLY A 36 -4.43 -4.92 -1.13
CA GLY A 36 -4.81 -4.88 0.26
C GLY A 36 -4.66 -3.48 0.85
N LEU A 37 -5.01 -3.37 2.11
CA LEU A 37 -4.98 -2.12 2.84
C LEU A 37 -3.82 -2.11 3.84
N LEU A 38 -3.28 -0.94 4.05
CA LEU A 38 -2.20 -0.70 5.01
C LEU A 38 -2.80 -0.01 6.23
N VAL A 39 -2.56 -0.57 7.39
CA VAL A 39 -3.09 -0.05 8.65
C VAL A 39 -1.93 0.29 9.57
N GLY A 40 -2.02 1.42 10.24
CA GLY A 40 -0.99 1.88 11.16
C GLY A 40 -1.26 3.29 11.64
N ARG A 41 -0.18 4.05 11.77
CA ARG A 41 -0.20 5.46 12.14
C ARG A 41 0.43 6.28 11.02
N PRO A 42 0.27 7.60 11.02
CA PRO A 42 0.93 8.45 10.02
C PRO A 42 2.43 8.12 9.92
N GLY A 43 2.89 7.76 8.73
CA GLY A 43 4.28 7.38 8.48
C GLY A 43 4.69 5.99 8.93
N GLU A 44 3.79 5.21 9.54
CA GLU A 44 4.08 3.86 10.06
C GLU A 44 3.06 2.84 9.55
N ILE A 45 3.54 1.83 8.85
CA ILE A 45 2.71 0.69 8.45
C ILE A 45 2.95 -0.44 9.44
N LEU A 46 1.93 -0.78 10.21
CA LEU A 46 2.01 -1.80 11.25
C LEU A 46 1.38 -3.12 10.82
N GLU A 47 0.42 -3.06 9.90
CA GLU A 47 -0.33 -4.22 9.48
C GLU A 47 -0.70 -4.12 8.00
N ALA A 48 -0.59 -5.23 7.28
CA ALA A 48 -1.10 -5.36 5.92
C ALA A 48 -2.35 -6.23 5.97
N VAL A 49 -3.46 -5.71 5.45
CA VAL A 49 -4.74 -6.42 5.42
C VAL A 49 -5.04 -6.82 3.99
N PRO A 50 -4.92 -8.12 3.66
CA PRO A 50 -5.21 -8.56 2.30
C PRO A 50 -6.70 -8.40 1.98
N THR A 51 -6.98 -8.03 0.74
CA THR A 51 -8.34 -7.94 0.20
C THR A 51 -8.42 -8.75 -1.08
N SER A 52 -9.64 -9.05 -1.52
CA SER A 52 -9.86 -9.61 -2.84
C SER A 52 -9.67 -8.51 -3.88
N ASN A 53 -9.19 -8.90 -5.05
CA ASN A 53 -9.14 -8.00 -6.20
C ASN A 53 -10.45 -8.12 -6.98
N GLY A 54 -11.28 -7.08 -6.92
CA GLY A 54 -12.58 -7.04 -7.57
C GLY A 54 -12.57 -6.55 -9.01
N ALA A 55 -11.40 -6.30 -9.59
CA ALA A 55 -11.30 -5.82 -10.96
C ALA A 55 -11.77 -6.88 -11.98
N THR A 56 -12.37 -6.42 -13.09
CA THR A 56 -12.80 -7.32 -14.16
C THR A 56 -11.62 -7.98 -14.87
N ASP A 57 -10.48 -7.29 -14.93
CA ASP A 57 -9.23 -7.86 -15.45
C ASP A 57 -8.17 -7.82 -14.35
N PRO A 58 -8.18 -8.80 -13.44
CA PRO A 58 -7.28 -8.77 -12.28
C PRO A 58 -5.81 -9.01 -12.62
N THR A 59 -5.50 -9.41 -13.86
CA THR A 59 -4.09 -9.55 -14.27
C THR A 59 -3.44 -8.21 -14.60
N ARG A 60 -4.22 -7.15 -14.79
CA ARG A 60 -3.72 -5.84 -15.25
C ARG A 60 -4.06 -4.68 -14.33
N ARG A 61 -5.01 -4.86 -13.44
CA ARG A 61 -5.44 -3.80 -12.52
C ARG A 61 -6.00 -4.41 -11.24
N TYR A 62 -6.18 -3.57 -10.26
CA TYR A 62 -6.79 -3.97 -8.99
C TYR A 62 -7.92 -3.03 -8.62
N GLU A 63 -8.84 -3.56 -7.82
CA GLU A 63 -9.92 -2.78 -7.25
C GLU A 63 -10.24 -3.34 -5.87
N ILE A 64 -10.14 -2.49 -4.84
CA ILE A 64 -10.48 -2.84 -3.47
C ILE A 64 -11.93 -2.46 -3.23
N SER A 65 -12.72 -3.42 -2.74
CA SER A 65 -14.14 -3.18 -2.42
C SER A 65 -14.29 -2.08 -1.36
N PRO A 66 -15.21 -1.13 -1.54
CA PRO A 66 -15.55 -0.17 -0.49
C PRO A 66 -15.97 -0.83 0.82
N ILE A 67 -16.57 -2.02 0.76
CA ILE A 67 -16.96 -2.79 1.96
C ILE A 67 -15.73 -3.16 2.79
N ASP A 68 -14.67 -3.62 2.13
CA ASP A 68 -13.42 -3.99 2.80
C ASP A 68 -12.76 -2.75 3.41
N TYR A 69 -12.75 -1.65 2.69
CA TYR A 69 -12.20 -0.39 3.16
C TYR A 69 -12.95 0.12 4.41
N PHE A 70 -14.28 0.18 4.35
CA PHE A 70 -15.08 0.63 5.48
C PHE A 70 -14.97 -0.30 6.69
N ALA A 71 -14.82 -1.62 6.45
CA ALA A 71 -14.62 -2.56 7.54
C ALA A 71 -13.35 -2.25 8.32
N GLN A 72 -12.26 -1.89 7.64
CA GLN A 72 -11.02 -1.52 8.30
C GLN A 72 -11.10 -0.17 9.01
N ILE A 73 -11.81 0.80 8.44
CA ILE A 73 -12.06 2.07 9.12
C ILE A 73 -12.79 1.83 10.45
N ARG A 74 -13.83 1.00 10.45
CA ARG A 74 -14.58 0.67 11.67
C ARG A 74 -13.72 -0.07 12.68
N ARG A 75 -12.89 -1.01 12.22
CA ARG A 75 -11.97 -1.73 13.09
C ARG A 75 -10.98 -0.78 13.78
N CYS A 76 -10.41 0.14 13.04
CA CYS A 76 -9.50 1.14 13.59
C CYS A 76 -10.19 2.02 14.66
N ARG A 77 -11.42 2.44 14.40
CA ARG A 77 -12.19 3.20 15.39
C ARG A 77 -12.37 2.43 16.69
N ARG A 78 -12.72 1.14 16.61
CA ARG A 78 -12.89 0.32 17.80
C ARG A 78 -11.59 0.17 18.59
N ILE A 79 -10.47 -0.04 17.90
CA ILE A 79 -9.16 -0.13 18.53
C ILE A 79 -8.81 1.19 19.22
N ASN A 80 -9.02 2.30 18.56
CA ASN A 80 -8.69 3.63 19.09
C ASN A 80 -9.52 3.95 20.33
N GLU A 81 -10.80 3.63 20.32
CA GLU A 81 -11.69 3.83 21.45
C GLU A 81 -11.31 2.95 22.64
N ALA A 82 -10.95 1.69 22.39
CA ALA A 82 -10.63 0.73 23.45
C ALA A 82 -9.25 0.94 24.04
N GLN A 83 -8.28 1.40 23.28
CA GLN A 83 -6.86 1.40 23.65
C GLN A 83 -6.20 2.79 23.60
N SER A 84 -6.97 3.85 23.38
CA SER A 84 -6.45 5.22 23.23
C SER A 84 -5.35 5.31 22.15
N GLU A 85 -5.52 4.58 21.07
CA GLU A 85 -4.60 4.54 19.93
C GLU A 85 -5.04 5.47 18.82
N ARG A 86 -4.17 5.63 17.81
CA ARG A 86 -4.43 6.45 16.63
C ARG A 86 -4.25 5.64 15.35
N PHE A 87 -4.77 4.41 15.33
CA PHE A 87 -4.72 3.57 14.15
C PHE A 87 -5.64 4.12 13.06
N ALA A 88 -5.20 4.00 11.82
CA ALA A 88 -5.96 4.40 10.65
C ALA A 88 -5.58 3.52 9.47
N VAL A 89 -6.42 3.50 8.46
CA VAL A 89 -6.03 3.02 7.14
C VAL A 89 -5.13 4.10 6.55
N VAL A 90 -3.84 3.79 6.42
CA VAL A 90 -2.82 4.77 5.99
C VAL A 90 -2.45 4.62 4.52
N GLY A 91 -2.93 3.59 3.86
CA GLY A 91 -2.62 3.38 2.46
C GLY A 91 -3.13 2.06 1.91
N ALA A 92 -2.60 1.71 0.76
CA ALA A 92 -2.93 0.47 0.07
C ALA A 92 -1.69 -0.11 -0.60
N TYR A 93 -1.73 -1.42 -0.89
CA TYR A 93 -0.67 -2.06 -1.65
C TYR A 93 -1.26 -2.89 -2.78
N HIS A 94 -0.48 -3.06 -3.82
CA HIS A 94 -0.82 -4.00 -4.90
C HIS A 94 0.47 -4.51 -5.55
N SER A 95 0.33 -5.50 -6.42
CA SER A 95 1.46 -6.10 -7.12
C SER A 95 1.36 -5.89 -8.63
N HIS A 96 2.54 -5.88 -9.27
CA HIS A 96 2.71 -5.98 -10.70
C HIS A 96 3.34 -7.34 -11.01
N PRO A 97 2.54 -8.39 -11.27
CA PRO A 97 3.08 -9.75 -11.38
C PRO A 97 4.12 -9.95 -12.48
N ARG A 98 4.05 -9.13 -13.55
CA ARG A 98 4.95 -9.21 -14.71
C ARG A 98 5.81 -7.98 -14.91
N GLY A 99 5.74 -7.04 -13.98
CA GLY A 99 6.38 -5.75 -14.14
C GLY A 99 7.26 -5.36 -12.97
N ASP A 100 7.83 -4.20 -13.11
CA ASP A 100 8.56 -3.54 -12.04
C ASP A 100 7.58 -2.77 -11.12
N PRO A 101 8.05 -2.23 -9.99
CA PRO A 101 7.19 -1.52 -9.04
C PRO A 101 6.96 -0.05 -9.41
N GLU A 102 6.91 0.26 -10.71
CA GLU A 102 6.61 1.61 -11.19
C GLU A 102 5.10 1.80 -11.32
N PRO A 103 4.53 2.95 -10.88
CA PRO A 103 3.10 3.21 -11.00
C PRO A 103 2.64 3.24 -12.47
N SER A 104 1.49 2.62 -12.74
CA SER A 104 0.82 2.76 -14.02
C SER A 104 -0.01 4.06 -14.05
N GLU A 105 -0.51 4.44 -15.24
CA GLU A 105 -1.43 5.57 -15.36
C GLU A 105 -2.68 5.36 -14.49
N THR A 106 -3.20 4.13 -14.47
CA THR A 106 -4.36 3.78 -13.65
C THR A 106 -4.04 3.94 -12.17
N ASP A 107 -2.84 3.53 -11.73
CA ASP A 107 -2.41 3.69 -10.34
C ASP A 107 -2.42 5.17 -9.94
N VAL A 108 -1.93 6.05 -10.81
CA VAL A 108 -1.92 7.49 -10.55
C VAL A 108 -3.33 8.07 -10.51
N GLU A 109 -4.19 7.67 -11.45
CA GLU A 109 -5.58 8.13 -11.50
C GLU A 109 -6.39 7.75 -10.27
N GLN A 110 -6.09 6.61 -9.67
CA GLN A 110 -6.78 6.09 -8.49
C GLN A 110 -6.12 6.48 -7.17
N ALA A 111 -5.04 7.23 -7.21
CA ALA A 111 -4.31 7.62 -6.00
C ALA A 111 -5.05 8.70 -5.20
N PHE A 112 -4.94 8.60 -3.88
CA PHE A 112 -5.53 9.55 -2.95
C PHE A 112 -4.45 10.31 -2.19
N ARG A 113 -4.75 11.57 -1.85
CA ARG A 113 -3.91 12.35 -0.94
C ARG A 113 -3.79 11.66 0.41
N ASP A 114 -2.66 11.86 1.05
CA ASP A 114 -2.36 11.38 2.40
C ASP A 114 -2.31 9.87 2.53
N PHE A 115 -2.39 9.14 1.41
CA PHE A 115 -2.19 7.69 1.38
C PHE A 115 -0.78 7.34 0.95
N VAL A 116 -0.26 6.27 1.56
CA VAL A 116 0.95 5.60 1.09
C VAL A 116 0.53 4.46 0.17
N PHE A 117 1.21 4.33 -0.96
CA PHE A 117 0.99 3.25 -1.90
C PHE A 117 2.25 2.41 -2.00
N LEU A 118 2.12 1.11 -1.74
CA LEU A 118 3.21 0.15 -1.95
C LEU A 118 2.94 -0.64 -3.22
N ILE A 119 3.94 -0.78 -4.05
CA ILE A 119 3.87 -1.60 -5.27
C ILE A 119 4.94 -2.67 -5.20
N VAL A 120 4.53 -3.93 -5.36
CA VAL A 120 5.43 -5.08 -5.42
C VAL A 120 5.59 -5.49 -6.88
N GLY A 121 6.77 -5.32 -7.45
CA GLY A 121 7.09 -5.80 -8.78
C GLY A 121 7.72 -7.18 -8.73
N LEU A 122 7.10 -8.18 -9.34
CA LEU A 122 7.60 -9.55 -9.38
C LEU A 122 8.39 -9.86 -10.66
N GLY A 123 8.22 -9.05 -11.70
CA GLY A 123 8.87 -9.21 -12.99
C GLY A 123 10.13 -8.38 -13.15
N ALA A 124 10.49 -7.61 -12.14
CA ALA A 124 11.70 -6.84 -12.18
C ALA A 124 12.92 -7.78 -12.24
N SER A 125 13.60 -7.69 -13.34
CA SER A 125 14.87 -8.28 -13.73
C SER A 125 15.69 -9.02 -12.63
N ILE A 126 16.93 -9.06 -12.75
CA ILE A 126 17.96 -9.70 -11.94
C ILE A 126 17.71 -9.57 -10.42
N GLY A 127 17.08 -10.51 -9.78
CA GLY A 127 16.80 -10.49 -8.35
C GLY A 127 15.36 -10.79 -8.00
N GLY A 128 14.47 -10.74 -8.97
CA GLY A 128 13.13 -11.31 -8.91
C GLY A 128 12.04 -10.45 -8.29
N MET A 129 12.30 -9.69 -7.24
CA MET A 129 11.25 -8.95 -6.55
C MET A 129 11.78 -7.61 -6.07
N GLU A 130 10.98 -6.59 -6.26
CA GLU A 130 11.29 -5.25 -5.75
C GLU A 130 10.02 -4.62 -5.20
N ILE A 131 10.13 -3.88 -4.11
CA ILE A 131 9.00 -3.17 -3.53
C ILE A 131 9.35 -1.70 -3.39
N ARG A 132 8.42 -0.81 -3.73
CA ARG A 132 8.59 0.63 -3.60
C ARG A 132 7.39 1.28 -2.96
N ALA A 133 7.64 2.35 -2.22
CA ALA A 133 6.63 3.16 -1.58
C ALA A 133 6.48 4.49 -2.29
N TYR A 134 5.25 4.96 -2.38
CA TYR A 134 4.90 6.23 -3.03
C TYR A 134 3.92 7.00 -2.18
N CYS A 135 4.02 8.32 -2.26
CA CYS A 135 2.99 9.23 -1.75
C CYS A 135 2.46 10.07 -2.89
N PHE A 136 1.15 10.35 -2.87
CA PHE A 136 0.53 11.19 -3.89
C PHE A 136 0.75 12.66 -3.56
N TYR A 137 1.51 13.33 -4.41
CA TYR A 137 1.85 14.74 -4.23
C TYR A 137 1.97 15.40 -5.60
N ASP A 138 1.37 16.59 -5.74
CA ASP A 138 1.41 17.37 -6.97
C ASP A 138 0.94 16.55 -8.19
N ASP A 139 -0.21 15.89 -8.02
CA ASP A 139 -0.86 15.03 -9.03
C ASP A 139 0.01 13.88 -9.54
N ARG A 140 1.01 13.48 -8.76
CA ARG A 140 1.92 12.36 -9.10
C ARG A 140 2.14 11.45 -7.90
N LEU A 141 2.48 10.21 -8.18
CA LEU A 141 2.98 9.29 -7.17
C LEU A 141 4.50 9.48 -7.07
N MET A 142 4.93 10.07 -5.97
CA MET A 142 6.33 10.38 -5.71
C MET A 142 6.97 9.27 -4.88
N PRO A 143 8.12 8.71 -5.30
CA PRO A 143 8.77 7.68 -4.50
C PRO A 143 9.26 8.26 -3.17
N VAL A 144 9.08 7.48 -2.12
CA VAL A 144 9.56 7.83 -0.77
C VAL A 144 10.36 6.66 -0.20
N PRO A 145 11.33 6.94 0.69
CA PRO A 145 12.08 5.85 1.32
C PRO A 145 11.15 4.93 2.14
N LEU A 146 11.37 3.63 2.01
CA LEU A 146 10.68 2.61 2.80
C LEU A 146 11.67 1.98 3.76
N ILE A 147 11.44 2.15 5.05
CA ILE A 147 12.35 1.67 6.09
C ILE A 147 11.69 0.51 6.81
N VAL A 148 12.34 -0.65 6.75
CA VAL A 148 11.85 -1.86 7.43
C VAL A 148 12.29 -1.82 8.87
N VAL A 149 11.35 -2.02 9.79
CA VAL A 149 11.62 -2.09 11.23
C VAL A 149 11.19 -3.44 11.80
N ASP A 150 11.98 -3.93 12.73
CA ASP A 150 11.72 -5.21 13.41
C ASP A 150 10.75 -5.04 14.59
#